data_dad802654b86e9665eda8a6afa6686f3
#
_entry.id   dad802654b86e9665eda8a6afa6686f3
#
_cell.length_a   1.000
_cell.length_b   1.000
_cell.length_c   1.000
_cell.angle_alpha   90.00
_cell.angle_beta   90.00
_cell.angle_gamma   90.00
#
_symmetry.space_group_name_H-M   'P 1'
#
loop_
_entity.id
_entity.type
_entity.pdbx_description
1 polymer ?
#
loop_
_entity_poly.entity_id
_entity_poly.type
_entity_poly.pdbx_seq_one_letter_code
_entity_poly.pdbx_strand_id
1 'polypeptide(L)'
;IGVPLAGLDSYQDFTAHAHGETIDTFMMSSLMESATTPPLYLILAGLVMIFAMATSKKAQHVIQTSVDLSRQDEGDEMFGSSRAARAIVRCSQNLIEGGKRLFPAGLRRWVGTRFNTNEVELQDDKAAFDVVRAAINLVIASMLITFGTNHQLPLSTTYVTFMVAMGTSLADRAWSRESAVFRVTGVLSVIGGWFITAGVAFIACALVCLAMWFGGVIVQCGFMALVVFLLYRSNRQYKAKSAKAKQEDDTFRLMMRTRDPELVWEMLRSHVRDTQSTVCKYIMEQYNAIVEAFATQNVRALRQSQKSMRRELDLLKKYRRQEMLGLRRSPMDLAIERNTWFHVGINSDQQYVYTLRRMLAPIKEHVDNNFNPLPKAYETEYEPIRRRVNELMRATYEQISTGQYANYRATLAEADGCKDDLSLVRKEHLNRMQKSHGTKMIQVDLVYLNLLQETQQLLSVMRHQLRAAKKFMEEGQGQLQSLGD
;
A
#
# COMPACT_ATOMS: atom_id res chain seq x y z
N ILE A 1 -13.62 0.63 32.27
CA ILE A 1 -14.36 0.15 33.46
C ILE A 1 -14.17 1.12 34.66
N GLY A 2 -12.96 1.65 34.91
CA GLY A 2 -12.69 2.58 36.00
C GLY A 2 -13.56 3.83 35.95
N VAL A 3 -13.71 4.45 34.78
CA VAL A 3 -14.48 5.71 34.66
C VAL A 3 -15.99 5.54 34.94
N PRO A 4 -16.68 4.52 34.42
CA PRO A 4 -18.07 4.28 34.81
C PRO A 4 -18.27 3.95 36.29
N LEU A 5 -17.33 3.23 36.92
CA LEU A 5 -17.39 2.92 38.32
C LEU A 5 -17.19 4.16 39.20
N ALA A 6 -16.19 5.02 38.87
CA ALA A 6 -16.00 6.28 39.54
C ALA A 6 -17.23 7.22 39.41
N GLY A 7 -17.87 7.21 38.20
CA GLY A 7 -19.14 7.92 38.01
C GLY A 7 -20.30 7.35 38.83
N LEU A 8 -20.36 6.03 39.01
CA LEU A 8 -21.38 5.40 39.88
C LEU A 8 -21.15 5.74 41.34
N ASP A 9 -19.91 5.68 41.81
CA ASP A 9 -19.54 6.05 43.17
C ASP A 9 -19.90 7.51 43.46
N SER A 10 -19.59 8.43 42.55
CA SER A 10 -19.97 9.85 42.65
C SER A 10 -21.48 10.06 42.63
N TYR A 11 -22.22 9.27 41.88
CA TYR A 11 -23.69 9.33 41.88
C TYR A 11 -24.28 8.80 43.19
N GLN A 12 -23.70 7.73 43.75
CA GLN A 12 -24.10 7.22 45.06
C GLN A 12 -23.79 8.23 46.17
N ASP A 13 -22.64 8.90 46.12
CA ASP A 13 -22.26 9.94 47.03
C ASP A 13 -23.24 11.13 46.96
N PHE A 14 -23.60 11.56 45.75
CA PHE A 14 -24.64 12.57 45.53
C PHE A 14 -25.98 12.14 46.16
N THR A 15 -26.46 10.93 45.93
CA THR A 15 -27.73 10.46 46.44
C THR A 15 -27.76 10.34 47.98
N ALA A 16 -26.59 10.08 48.59
CA ALA A 16 -26.46 9.97 50.05
C ALA A 16 -26.29 11.32 50.75
N HIS A 17 -25.62 12.30 50.15
CA HIS A 17 -25.15 13.52 50.85
C HIS A 17 -25.67 14.83 50.24
N ALA A 18 -26.49 14.81 49.19
CA ALA A 18 -26.87 16.03 48.47
C ALA A 18 -27.81 16.98 49.18
N HIS A 19 -28.32 16.68 50.36
CA HIS A 19 -29.16 17.53 51.26
C HIS A 19 -29.90 18.70 50.58
N GLY A 20 -30.43 18.52 49.37
CA GLY A 20 -31.17 19.55 48.62
C GLY A 20 -30.33 20.28 47.55
N GLU A 21 -29.09 19.96 47.34
CA GLU A 21 -28.29 20.43 46.22
C GLU A 21 -28.74 19.75 44.89
N THR A 22 -28.64 20.49 43.79
CA THR A 22 -28.92 19.94 42.46
C THR A 22 -27.63 19.29 41.93
N ILE A 23 -27.78 18.38 40.95
CA ILE A 23 -26.63 17.71 40.25
C ILE A 23 -25.63 18.74 39.73
N ASP A 24 -26.09 19.91 39.29
CA ASP A 24 -25.25 20.97 38.71
C ASP A 24 -24.41 21.73 39.77
N THR A 25 -24.81 21.69 41.05
CA THR A 25 -24.15 22.41 42.13
C THR A 25 -23.35 21.50 43.07
N PHE A 26 -23.58 20.20 43.01
CA PHE A 26 -22.89 19.21 43.84
C PHE A 26 -21.42 19.02 43.38
N MET A 27 -20.49 19.20 44.30
CA MET A 27 -19.07 19.03 44.04
C MET A 27 -18.70 17.53 44.09
N MET A 28 -18.46 16.90 42.97
CA MET A 28 -18.09 15.46 42.84
C MET A 28 -16.64 15.23 43.29
N SER A 29 -16.34 15.45 44.57
CA SER A 29 -14.99 15.29 45.14
C SER A 29 -14.49 13.84 45.08
N SER A 30 -15.37 12.85 45.08
CA SER A 30 -15.07 11.44 44.94
C SER A 30 -14.43 11.07 43.59
N LEU A 31 -14.62 11.88 42.53
CA LEU A 31 -13.89 11.72 41.27
C LEU A 31 -12.40 12.06 41.32
N MET A 32 -11.99 12.83 42.35
CA MET A 32 -10.58 13.19 42.59
C MET A 32 -9.83 12.11 43.36
N GLU A 33 -10.55 11.24 44.05
CA GLU A 33 -9.99 10.07 44.73
C GLU A 33 -9.99 8.87 43.80
N SER A 34 -8.86 8.14 43.71
CA SER A 34 -8.78 6.95 42.88
C SER A 34 -9.72 5.85 43.46
N ALA A 35 -10.85 5.67 42.79
CA ALA A 35 -11.78 4.60 43.13
C ALA A 35 -11.08 3.22 43.07
N THR A 36 -11.06 2.51 44.20
CA THR A 36 -10.54 1.13 44.24
C THR A 36 -11.51 0.20 43.49
N THR A 37 -11.12 -0.17 42.27
CA THR A 37 -11.95 -1.05 41.45
C THR A 37 -12.05 -2.45 42.10
N PRO A 38 -13.25 -2.99 42.36
CA PRO A 38 -13.38 -4.31 42.94
C PRO A 38 -12.67 -5.38 42.08
N PRO A 39 -11.89 -6.32 42.67
CA PRO A 39 -11.07 -7.28 41.93
C PRO A 39 -11.89 -8.20 41.00
N LEU A 40 -13.16 -8.42 41.31
CA LEU A 40 -14.06 -9.20 40.47
C LEU A 40 -14.26 -8.55 39.07
N TYR A 41 -14.43 -7.24 39.01
CA TYR A 41 -14.57 -6.50 37.74
C TYR A 41 -13.27 -6.48 36.94
N LEU A 42 -12.12 -6.47 37.59
CA LEU A 42 -10.82 -6.56 36.92
C LEU A 42 -10.63 -7.94 36.28
N ILE A 43 -10.98 -9.00 37.00
CA ILE A 43 -10.95 -10.38 36.47
C ILE A 43 -11.90 -10.53 35.29
N LEU A 44 -13.15 -10.04 35.42
CA LEU A 44 -14.14 -10.10 34.33
C LEU A 44 -13.65 -9.32 33.09
N ALA A 45 -13.11 -8.14 33.29
CA ALA A 45 -12.53 -7.33 32.22
C ALA A 45 -11.37 -8.05 31.54
N GLY A 46 -10.49 -8.70 32.31
CA GLY A 46 -9.40 -9.52 31.79
C GLY A 46 -9.89 -10.67 30.94
N LEU A 47 -10.90 -11.40 31.39
CA LEU A 47 -11.51 -12.49 30.64
C LEU A 47 -12.17 -12.03 29.34
N VAL A 48 -12.93 -10.92 29.37
CA VAL A 48 -13.53 -10.32 28.18
C VAL A 48 -12.44 -9.86 27.19
N MET A 49 -11.34 -9.31 27.69
CA MET A 49 -10.22 -8.87 26.85
C MET A 49 -9.51 -10.05 26.18
N ILE A 50 -9.26 -11.15 26.92
CA ILE A 50 -8.69 -12.39 26.37
C ILE A 50 -9.62 -12.95 25.28
N PHE A 51 -10.92 -13.03 25.57
CA PHE A 51 -11.91 -13.50 24.59
C PHE A 51 -11.97 -12.61 23.35
N ALA A 52 -11.97 -11.31 23.51
CA ALA A 52 -11.97 -10.34 22.41
C ALA A 52 -10.70 -10.46 21.56
N MET A 53 -9.52 -10.63 22.16
CA MET A 53 -8.27 -10.84 21.44
C MET A 53 -8.24 -12.18 20.70
N ALA A 54 -8.78 -13.24 21.29
CA ALA A 54 -8.82 -14.55 20.65
C ALA A 54 -9.79 -14.61 19.47
N THR A 55 -10.93 -13.92 19.55
CA THR A 55 -12.00 -13.98 18.54
C THR A 55 -11.96 -12.85 17.52
N SER A 56 -11.39 -11.69 17.84
CA SER A 56 -11.36 -10.52 16.97
C SER A 56 -10.20 -10.56 15.98
N LYS A 57 -10.50 -10.76 14.71
CA LYS A 57 -9.51 -10.65 13.62
C LYS A 57 -8.85 -9.27 13.54
N LYS A 58 -9.54 -8.21 13.98
CA LYS A 58 -8.99 -6.85 14.02
C LYS A 58 -7.91 -6.73 15.11
N ALA A 59 -8.12 -7.33 16.29
CA ALA A 59 -7.13 -7.37 17.35
C ALA A 59 -5.90 -8.19 16.94
N GLN A 60 -6.10 -9.33 16.25
CA GLN A 60 -5.01 -10.12 15.70
C GLN A 60 -4.14 -9.34 14.70
N HIS A 61 -4.72 -8.46 13.89
CA HIS A 61 -3.95 -7.58 13.00
C HIS A 61 -3.06 -6.58 13.74
N VAL A 62 -3.48 -6.07 14.89
CA VAL A 62 -2.64 -5.18 15.71
C VAL A 62 -1.44 -5.94 16.25
N ILE A 63 -1.66 -7.17 16.74
CA ILE A 63 -0.57 -8.06 17.20
C ILE A 63 0.36 -8.41 16.03
N GLN A 64 -0.19 -8.71 14.86
CA GLN A 64 0.60 -9.00 13.67
C GLN A 64 1.45 -7.80 13.24
N THR A 65 0.94 -6.58 13.34
CA THR A 65 1.71 -5.36 13.09
C THR A 65 2.89 -5.24 14.05
N SER A 66 2.69 -5.51 15.35
CA SER A 66 3.76 -5.49 16.35
C SER A 66 4.83 -6.57 16.07
N VAL A 67 4.38 -7.75 15.62
CA VAL A 67 5.26 -8.85 15.22
C VAL A 67 6.03 -8.50 13.94
N ASP A 68 5.37 -7.90 12.94
CA ASP A 68 6.01 -7.48 11.69
C ASP A 68 7.04 -6.36 11.89
N LEU A 69 6.86 -5.51 12.91
CA LEU A 69 7.82 -4.47 13.29
C LEU A 69 9.08 -5.03 13.96
N SER A 70 9.01 -6.22 14.59
CA SER A 70 10.16 -6.91 15.19
C SER A 70 10.89 -7.85 14.23
N ARG A 71 10.46 -7.94 12.96
CA ARG A 71 11.14 -8.72 11.92
C ARG A 71 12.51 -8.15 11.58
N GLN A 72 13.49 -9.03 11.41
CA GLN A 72 14.82 -8.70 10.90
C GLN A 72 14.94 -8.87 9.39
N ASP A 73 14.11 -9.72 8.80
CA ASP A 73 14.13 -9.98 7.36
C ASP A 73 13.77 -8.75 6.54
N GLU A 74 14.41 -8.59 5.39
CA GLU A 74 13.96 -7.73 4.30
C GLU A 74 12.69 -8.31 3.68
N GLY A 75 11.58 -8.19 4.41
CA GLY A 75 10.26 -8.62 3.97
C GLY A 75 9.47 -7.49 3.33
N ASP A 76 8.21 -7.78 3.00
CA ASP A 76 7.27 -6.78 2.48
C ASP A 76 7.03 -5.69 3.54
N GLU A 77 7.49 -4.49 3.26
CA GLU A 77 7.32 -3.35 4.16
C GLU A 77 5.89 -2.81 4.01
N MET A 78 5.17 -2.75 5.11
CA MET A 78 3.77 -2.35 5.16
C MET A 78 3.54 -0.89 4.73
N PHE A 79 4.58 -0.05 4.80
CA PHE A 79 4.49 1.39 4.54
C PHE A 79 5.26 1.78 3.27
N GLY A 80 4.66 2.63 2.43
CA GLY A 80 5.33 3.21 1.27
C GLY A 80 6.37 4.26 1.69
N SER A 81 7.32 4.62 0.80
CA SER A 81 8.30 5.68 1.07
C SER A 81 7.65 7.08 1.03
N SER A 82 7.85 7.91 2.05
CA SER A 82 7.43 9.32 2.07
C SER A 82 8.60 10.28 1.82
N ARG A 83 8.31 11.49 1.31
CA ARG A 83 9.34 12.52 1.11
C ARG A 83 9.96 12.97 2.45
N ALA A 84 9.13 13.09 3.50
CA ALA A 84 9.56 13.47 4.84
C ALA A 84 10.50 12.43 5.45
N ALA A 85 10.15 11.13 5.37
CA ALA A 85 11.01 10.06 5.88
C ALA A 85 12.36 10.01 5.17
N ARG A 86 12.39 10.20 3.85
CA ARG A 86 13.65 10.29 3.09
C ARG A 86 14.52 11.45 3.53
N ALA A 87 13.92 12.62 3.81
CA ALA A 87 14.65 13.79 4.33
C ALA A 87 15.23 13.51 5.73
N ILE A 88 14.43 12.92 6.63
CA ILE A 88 14.88 12.57 7.99
C ILE A 88 16.02 11.55 7.97
N VAL A 89 15.89 10.47 7.17
CA VAL A 89 16.95 9.45 7.05
C VAL A 89 18.24 10.04 6.49
N ARG A 90 18.18 10.93 5.50
CA ARG A 90 19.36 11.63 4.98
C ARG A 90 19.97 12.56 6.02
N CYS A 91 19.13 13.32 6.73
CA CYS A 91 19.60 14.22 7.79
C CYS A 91 20.29 13.43 8.92
N SER A 92 19.69 12.32 9.37
CA SER A 92 20.31 11.47 10.41
C SER A 92 21.60 10.83 9.95
N GLN A 93 21.72 10.40 8.71
CA GLN A 93 22.96 9.88 8.13
C GLN A 93 24.06 10.95 8.10
N ASN A 94 23.74 12.17 7.67
CA ASN A 94 24.67 13.30 7.68
C ASN A 94 25.11 13.68 9.11
N LEU A 95 24.19 13.63 10.08
CA LEU A 95 24.50 13.86 11.49
C LEU A 95 25.41 12.76 12.05
N ILE A 96 25.17 11.48 11.71
CA ILE A 96 26.01 10.37 12.12
C ILE A 96 27.40 10.47 11.49
N GLU A 97 27.51 10.85 10.21
CA GLU A 97 28.81 11.06 9.55
C GLU A 97 29.57 12.26 10.13
N GLY A 98 28.87 13.35 10.42
CA GLY A 98 29.45 14.49 11.14
C GLY A 98 29.86 14.13 12.57
N GLY A 99 29.04 13.39 13.29
CA GLY A 99 29.28 12.92 14.65
C GLY A 99 30.42 11.93 14.79
N LYS A 100 30.72 11.14 13.73
CA LYS A 100 31.87 10.22 13.71
C LYS A 100 33.21 10.95 13.94
N ARG A 101 33.30 12.23 13.68
CA ARG A 101 34.50 13.06 13.93
C ARG A 101 34.62 13.51 15.39
N LEU A 102 33.53 13.51 16.13
CA LEU A 102 33.47 13.95 17.54
C LEU A 102 33.82 12.84 18.54
N PHE A 103 33.68 11.56 18.16
CA PHE A 103 33.94 10.44 19.04
C PHE A 103 35.39 9.93 18.94
N PRO A 104 36.06 9.63 20.08
CA PRO A 104 37.40 9.05 20.09
C PRO A 104 37.50 7.75 19.30
N ALA A 105 38.62 7.54 18.60
CA ALA A 105 38.79 6.38 17.73
C ALA A 105 38.67 5.03 18.50
N GLY A 106 39.05 5.02 19.80
CA GLY A 106 38.93 3.83 20.68
C GLY A 106 37.48 3.41 20.91
N LEU A 107 36.61 4.37 21.22
CA LEU A 107 35.18 4.10 21.42
C LEU A 107 34.52 3.60 20.14
N ARG A 108 34.88 4.17 19.00
CA ARG A 108 34.37 3.77 17.69
C ARG A 108 34.79 2.35 17.30
N ARG A 109 36.04 1.96 17.60
CA ARG A 109 36.51 0.57 17.38
C ARG A 109 35.78 -0.40 18.32
N TRP A 110 35.65 -0.05 19.61
CA TRP A 110 34.96 -0.90 20.59
C TRP A 110 33.47 -1.10 20.22
N VAL A 111 32.76 -0.07 19.78
CA VAL A 111 31.40 -0.22 19.26
C VAL A 111 31.39 -1.05 17.97
N GLY A 112 32.36 -0.85 17.07
CA GLY A 112 32.45 -1.60 15.80
C GLY A 112 32.64 -3.10 16.00
N THR A 113 33.43 -3.52 16.99
CA THR A 113 33.63 -4.94 17.28
C THR A 113 32.40 -5.66 17.80
N ARG A 114 31.41 -4.93 18.37
CA ARG A 114 30.14 -5.51 18.82
C ARG A 114 29.16 -5.84 17.69
N PHE A 115 29.40 -5.30 16.49
CA PHE A 115 28.59 -5.54 15.31
C PHE A 115 29.32 -6.37 14.23
N ASN A 116 30.38 -7.08 14.61
CA ASN A 116 31.10 -7.96 13.70
C ASN A 116 30.37 -9.29 13.58
N THR A 117 29.63 -9.49 12.49
CA THR A 117 28.84 -10.70 12.22
C THR A 117 29.69 -11.89 11.78
N ASN A 118 30.96 -11.67 11.42
CA ASN A 118 31.86 -12.73 10.90
C ASN A 118 32.35 -13.70 11.97
N GLU A 119 32.21 -13.37 13.26
CA GLU A 119 32.67 -14.19 14.39
C GLU A 119 31.52 -15.02 15.03
N VAL A 120 30.30 -14.87 14.58
CA VAL A 120 29.13 -15.55 15.13
C VAL A 120 28.61 -16.53 14.09
N GLU A 121 28.81 -17.82 14.27
CA GLU A 121 28.11 -18.87 13.55
C GLU A 121 26.61 -18.82 13.97
N LEU A 122 25.80 -18.19 13.18
CA LEU A 122 24.36 -18.22 13.35
C LEU A 122 23.88 -19.64 12.99
N GLN A 123 23.40 -20.39 13.97
CA GLN A 123 22.80 -21.72 13.76
C GLN A 123 21.60 -21.70 12.82
N ASP A 124 20.99 -20.55 12.62
CA ASP A 124 19.85 -20.37 11.72
C ASP A 124 19.88 -18.95 11.12
N ASP A 125 20.56 -18.80 9.99
CA ASP A 125 20.72 -17.53 9.25
C ASP A 125 19.36 -16.97 8.71
N LYS A 126 18.27 -17.71 8.94
CA LYS A 126 16.93 -17.44 8.39
C LYS A 126 15.85 -17.29 9.46
N ALA A 127 16.20 -17.14 10.74
CA ALA A 127 15.20 -16.90 11.77
C ALA A 127 14.55 -15.52 11.57
N ALA A 128 13.29 -15.52 11.12
CA ALA A 128 12.54 -14.30 10.83
C ALA A 128 12.26 -13.42 12.07
N PHE A 129 12.43 -13.98 13.29
CA PHE A 129 12.12 -13.32 14.55
C PHE A 129 13.26 -13.49 15.54
N ASP A 130 13.67 -12.36 16.12
CA ASP A 130 14.62 -12.34 17.24
C ASP A 130 13.86 -12.44 18.57
N VAL A 131 13.88 -13.64 19.18
CA VAL A 131 13.24 -13.90 20.47
C VAL A 131 13.86 -13.07 21.60
N VAL A 132 15.18 -12.82 21.55
CA VAL A 132 15.90 -12.01 22.55
C VAL A 132 15.41 -10.56 22.48
N ARG A 133 15.30 -10.01 21.28
CA ARG A 133 14.77 -8.66 21.07
C ARG A 133 13.31 -8.56 21.52
N ALA A 134 12.48 -9.57 21.22
CA ALA A 134 11.10 -9.58 21.66
C ALA A 134 11.01 -9.56 23.19
N ALA A 135 11.83 -10.31 23.89
CA ALA A 135 11.91 -10.32 25.36
C ALA A 135 12.39 -8.95 25.91
N ILE A 136 13.43 -8.37 25.34
CA ILE A 136 13.94 -7.05 25.70
C ILE A 136 12.87 -5.98 25.49
N ASN A 137 12.17 -6.01 24.35
CA ASN A 137 11.07 -5.07 24.07
C ASN A 137 9.97 -5.15 25.12
N LEU A 138 9.59 -6.36 25.53
CA LEU A 138 8.57 -6.56 26.54
C LEU A 138 9.00 -6.00 27.90
N VAL A 139 10.22 -6.29 28.32
CA VAL A 139 10.78 -5.81 29.60
C VAL A 139 10.87 -4.28 29.62
N ILE A 140 11.51 -3.66 28.60
CA ILE A 140 11.68 -2.22 28.54
C ILE A 140 10.34 -1.51 28.44
N ALA A 141 9.40 -2.01 27.61
CA ALA A 141 8.07 -1.43 27.51
C ALA A 141 7.33 -1.48 28.86
N SER A 142 7.38 -2.62 29.57
CA SER A 142 6.75 -2.77 30.87
C SER A 142 7.35 -1.81 31.91
N MET A 143 8.67 -1.66 31.93
CA MET A 143 9.37 -0.72 32.83
C MET A 143 8.95 0.73 32.56
N LEU A 144 8.92 1.14 31.29
CA LEU A 144 8.51 2.50 30.92
C LEU A 144 7.04 2.77 31.19
N ILE A 145 6.15 1.80 30.98
CA ILE A 145 4.73 1.91 31.31
C ILE A 145 4.56 2.05 32.81
N THR A 146 5.23 1.20 33.59
CA THR A 146 5.18 1.27 35.07
C THR A 146 5.69 2.62 35.58
N PHE A 147 6.84 3.08 35.08
CA PHE A 147 7.39 4.39 35.40
C PHE A 147 6.41 5.52 35.07
N GLY A 148 5.86 5.53 33.86
CA GLY A 148 4.88 6.54 33.45
C GLY A 148 3.59 6.51 34.29
N THR A 149 3.11 5.33 34.65
CA THR A 149 1.92 5.16 35.50
C THR A 149 2.17 5.69 36.92
N ASN A 150 3.33 5.37 37.49
CA ASN A 150 3.70 5.87 38.82
C ASN A 150 3.82 7.40 38.88
N HIS A 151 4.20 8.02 37.77
CA HIS A 151 4.27 9.49 37.66
C HIS A 151 2.97 10.12 37.11
N GLN A 152 1.88 9.36 37.03
CA GLN A 152 0.58 9.83 36.54
C GLN A 152 0.64 10.44 35.12
N LEU A 153 1.60 10.00 34.30
CA LEU A 153 1.73 10.46 32.93
C LEU A 153 0.68 9.79 32.03
N PRO A 154 -0.05 10.53 31.20
CA PRO A 154 -1.07 10.00 30.31
C PRO A 154 -0.41 9.27 29.12
N LEU A 155 0.18 8.08 29.36
CA LEU A 155 0.87 7.29 28.35
C LEU A 155 -0.06 6.20 27.76
N SER A 156 -0.06 6.10 26.44
CA SER A 156 -0.66 4.96 25.75
C SER A 156 0.31 3.76 25.77
N THR A 157 -0.12 2.62 26.31
CA THR A 157 0.68 1.39 26.33
C THR A 157 1.12 0.95 24.92
N THR A 158 0.23 1.09 23.94
CA THR A 158 0.52 0.79 22.52
C THR A 158 1.61 1.71 21.98
N TYR A 159 1.58 3.00 22.34
CA TYR A 159 2.61 3.95 21.94
C TYR A 159 3.97 3.57 22.48
N VAL A 160 4.06 3.30 23.78
CA VAL A 160 5.31 2.94 24.43
C VAL A 160 5.90 1.67 23.83
N THR A 161 5.08 0.62 23.67
CA THR A 161 5.52 -0.66 23.10
C THR A 161 6.03 -0.49 21.66
N PHE A 162 5.32 0.30 20.85
CA PHE A 162 5.71 0.58 19.48
C PHE A 162 7.04 1.35 19.41
N MET A 163 7.22 2.38 20.24
CA MET A 163 8.44 3.18 20.26
C MET A 163 9.64 2.38 20.78
N VAL A 164 9.43 1.50 21.75
CA VAL A 164 10.47 0.59 22.24
C VAL A 164 10.91 -0.38 21.13
N ALA A 165 9.95 -1.02 20.43
CA ALA A 165 10.26 -1.92 19.31
C ALA A 165 11.03 -1.23 18.19
N MET A 166 10.70 0.01 17.89
CA MET A 166 11.43 0.84 16.92
C MET A 166 12.82 1.21 17.41
N GLY A 167 12.94 1.63 18.68
CA GLY A 167 14.21 2.02 19.29
C GLY A 167 15.22 0.86 19.35
N THR A 168 14.78 -0.32 19.74
CA THR A 168 15.63 -1.51 19.78
C THR A 168 16.05 -1.96 18.39
N SER A 169 15.14 -1.93 17.41
CA SER A 169 15.46 -2.22 16.01
C SER A 169 16.50 -1.25 15.42
N LEU A 170 16.44 0.02 15.82
CA LEU A 170 17.43 1.03 15.43
C LEU A 170 18.78 0.79 16.13
N ALA A 171 18.77 0.45 17.42
CA ALA A 171 19.95 0.18 18.21
C ALA A 171 20.75 -1.01 17.68
N ASP A 172 20.08 -2.08 17.25
CA ASP A 172 20.69 -3.28 16.70
C ASP A 172 21.15 -3.14 15.24
N ARG A 173 20.98 -1.97 14.65
CA ARG A 173 21.26 -1.75 13.21
C ARG A 173 20.52 -2.73 12.29
N ALA A 174 19.40 -3.26 12.75
CA ALA A 174 18.56 -4.20 12.00
C ALA A 174 17.92 -3.57 10.74
N TRP A 175 18.06 -2.26 10.57
CA TRP A 175 17.55 -1.56 9.41
C TRP A 175 18.63 -1.41 8.35
N SER A 176 18.44 -2.05 7.21
CA SER A 176 19.22 -1.75 6.03
C SER A 176 18.98 -0.30 5.59
N ARG A 177 19.92 0.27 4.84
CA ARG A 177 19.80 1.64 4.31
C ARG A 177 18.49 1.83 3.49
N GLU A 178 18.04 0.77 2.83
CA GLU A 178 16.83 0.77 2.02
C GLU A 178 15.55 0.67 2.88
N SER A 179 15.56 -0.21 3.89
CA SER A 179 14.39 -0.43 4.75
C SER A 179 14.15 0.71 5.74
N ALA A 180 15.19 1.45 6.16
CA ALA A 180 15.08 2.55 7.11
C ALA A 180 14.06 3.62 6.70
N VAL A 181 14.00 3.98 5.40
CA VAL A 181 13.05 4.99 4.90
C VAL A 181 11.60 4.54 5.08
N PHE A 182 11.30 3.26 4.83
CA PHE A 182 9.95 2.72 4.96
C PHE A 182 9.52 2.66 6.42
N ARG A 183 10.41 2.24 7.31
CA ARG A 183 10.13 2.14 8.75
C ARG A 183 9.96 3.51 9.40
N VAL A 184 10.79 4.50 9.05
CA VAL A 184 10.60 5.90 9.48
C VAL A 184 9.28 6.44 8.95
N THR A 185 8.87 6.11 7.72
CA THR A 185 7.54 6.47 7.20
C THR A 185 6.44 5.85 8.05
N GLY A 186 6.59 4.58 8.45
CA GLY A 186 5.65 3.91 9.35
C GLY A 186 5.49 4.64 10.68
N VAL A 187 6.61 4.98 11.33
CA VAL A 187 6.63 5.75 12.60
C VAL A 187 5.90 7.08 12.43
N LEU A 188 6.25 7.86 11.41
CA LEU A 188 5.63 9.16 11.16
C LEU A 188 4.13 9.04 10.85
N SER A 189 3.72 8.01 10.11
CA SER A 189 2.31 7.76 9.79
C SER A 189 1.51 7.39 11.04
N VAL A 190 2.08 6.60 11.94
CA VAL A 190 1.43 6.20 13.20
C VAL A 190 1.31 7.41 14.13
N ILE A 191 2.40 8.16 14.35
CA ILE A 191 2.39 9.36 15.21
C ILE A 191 1.44 10.41 14.64
N GLY A 192 1.54 10.73 13.34
CA GLY A 192 0.64 11.68 12.69
C GLY A 192 -0.82 11.21 12.71
N GLY A 193 -1.05 9.92 12.55
CA GLY A 193 -2.37 9.31 12.67
C GLY A 193 -3.00 9.50 14.04
N TRP A 194 -2.24 9.41 15.12
CA TRP A 194 -2.75 9.63 16.48
C TRP A 194 -3.19 11.07 16.70
N PHE A 195 -2.38 12.06 16.32
CA PHE A 195 -2.77 13.47 16.45
C PHE A 195 -4.02 13.80 15.63
N ILE A 196 -4.08 13.34 14.39
CA ILE A 196 -5.26 13.53 13.52
C ILE A 196 -6.47 12.83 14.13
N THR A 197 -6.33 11.60 14.59
CA THR A 197 -7.43 10.82 15.18
C THR A 197 -7.94 11.48 16.45
N ALA A 198 -7.04 11.94 17.33
CA ALA A 198 -7.41 12.65 18.56
C ALA A 198 -8.15 13.96 18.25
N GLY A 199 -7.65 14.76 17.30
CA GLY A 199 -8.32 15.99 16.88
C GLY A 199 -9.69 15.78 16.28
N VAL A 200 -9.81 14.81 15.37
CA VAL A 200 -11.10 14.44 14.75
C VAL A 200 -12.07 13.89 15.79
N ALA A 201 -11.60 13.03 16.69
CA ALA A 201 -12.43 12.48 17.77
C ALA A 201 -12.93 13.57 18.72
N PHE A 202 -12.08 14.53 19.07
CA PHE A 202 -12.47 15.66 19.91
C PHE A 202 -13.57 16.50 19.27
N ILE A 203 -13.37 16.89 18.00
CA ILE A 203 -14.39 17.68 17.25
C ILE A 203 -15.69 16.88 17.09
N ALA A 204 -15.59 15.60 16.72
CA ALA A 204 -16.76 14.75 16.56
C ALA A 204 -17.53 14.58 17.88
N CYS A 205 -16.81 14.38 19.00
CA CYS A 205 -17.40 14.28 20.33
C CYS A 205 -18.13 15.57 20.71
N ALA A 206 -17.49 16.73 20.51
CA ALA A 206 -18.13 18.03 20.77
C ALA A 206 -19.42 18.20 19.97
N LEU A 207 -19.42 17.85 18.67
CA LEU A 207 -20.62 17.94 17.82
C LEU A 207 -21.73 16.97 18.27
N VAL A 208 -21.37 15.75 18.66
CA VAL A 208 -22.33 14.75 19.17
C VAL A 208 -22.91 15.22 20.50
N CYS A 209 -22.09 15.72 21.41
CA CYS A 209 -22.56 16.27 22.70
C CYS A 209 -23.54 17.42 22.49
N LEU A 210 -23.23 18.36 21.60
CA LEU A 210 -24.13 19.45 21.26
C LEU A 210 -25.47 18.94 20.68
N ALA A 211 -25.40 17.99 19.76
CA ALA A 211 -26.61 17.39 19.17
C ALA A 211 -27.45 16.65 20.21
N MET A 212 -26.81 15.95 21.16
CA MET A 212 -27.52 15.26 22.25
C MET A 212 -28.13 16.25 23.26
N TRP A 213 -27.45 17.38 23.53
CA TRP A 213 -27.96 18.44 24.40
C TRP A 213 -29.25 19.05 23.87
N PHE A 214 -29.27 19.39 22.56
CA PHE A 214 -30.45 19.98 21.94
C PHE A 214 -31.55 18.96 21.61
N GLY A 215 -31.22 17.73 21.28
CA GLY A 215 -32.17 16.73 20.78
C GLY A 215 -32.68 15.73 21.80
N GLY A 216 -32.21 15.78 23.04
CA GLY A 216 -32.66 14.93 24.14
C GLY A 216 -32.60 13.42 23.84
N VAL A 217 -33.49 12.65 24.48
CA VAL A 217 -33.50 11.18 24.45
C VAL A 217 -33.69 10.62 23.03
N ILE A 218 -34.43 11.29 22.16
CA ILE A 218 -34.69 10.82 20.78
C ILE A 218 -33.41 10.76 19.98
N VAL A 219 -32.56 11.81 20.09
CA VAL A 219 -31.29 11.88 19.39
C VAL A 219 -30.28 10.89 19.98
N GLN A 220 -30.30 10.66 21.30
CA GLN A 220 -29.48 9.64 21.96
C GLN A 220 -29.78 8.23 21.42
N CYS A 221 -31.06 7.84 21.36
CA CYS A 221 -31.47 6.57 20.76
C CYS A 221 -31.09 6.47 19.26
N GLY A 222 -31.22 7.55 18.52
CA GLY A 222 -30.78 7.62 17.13
C GLY A 222 -29.28 7.38 16.94
N PHE A 223 -28.43 7.98 17.77
CA PHE A 223 -26.98 7.74 17.75
C PHE A 223 -26.62 6.31 18.16
N MET A 224 -27.32 5.71 19.14
CA MET A 224 -27.12 4.31 19.50
C MET A 224 -27.41 3.38 18.30
N ALA A 225 -28.54 3.56 17.65
CA ALA A 225 -28.90 2.80 16.45
C ALA A 225 -27.89 3.00 15.30
N LEU A 226 -27.42 4.25 15.09
CA LEU A 226 -26.39 4.57 14.11
C LEU A 226 -25.07 3.84 14.38
N VAL A 227 -24.62 3.80 15.63
CA VAL A 227 -23.38 3.10 16.03
C VAL A 227 -23.50 1.61 15.72
N VAL A 228 -24.59 0.96 16.12
CA VAL A 228 -24.84 -0.45 15.84
C VAL A 228 -24.84 -0.73 14.33
N PHE A 229 -25.53 0.11 13.55
CA PHE A 229 -25.55 0.01 12.09
C PHE A 229 -24.16 0.16 11.47
N LEU A 230 -23.37 1.16 11.90
CA LEU A 230 -22.02 1.39 11.40
C LEU A 230 -21.07 0.22 11.74
N LEU A 231 -21.19 -0.34 12.93
CA LEU A 231 -20.40 -1.53 13.35
C LEU A 231 -20.75 -2.74 12.46
N TYR A 232 -22.03 -3.02 12.25
CA TYR A 232 -22.47 -4.11 11.38
C TYR A 232 -21.97 -3.93 9.95
N ARG A 233 -22.14 -2.73 9.36
CA ARG A 233 -21.66 -2.39 8.02
C ARG A 233 -20.14 -2.48 7.90
N SER A 234 -19.41 -1.97 8.88
CA SER A 234 -17.94 -2.03 8.94
C SER A 234 -17.42 -3.48 8.98
N ASN A 235 -18.04 -4.32 9.80
CA ASN A 235 -17.65 -5.72 9.92
C ASN A 235 -17.89 -6.50 8.61
N ARG A 236 -19.02 -6.24 7.94
CA ARG A 236 -19.32 -6.85 6.62
C ARG A 236 -18.33 -6.42 5.54
N GLN A 237 -17.99 -5.13 5.48
CA GLN A 237 -17.01 -4.61 4.51
C GLN A 237 -15.59 -5.15 4.80
N TYR A 238 -15.24 -5.26 6.07
CA TYR A 238 -13.94 -5.79 6.48
C TYR A 238 -13.78 -7.27 6.06
N LYS A 239 -14.79 -8.10 6.28
CA LYS A 239 -14.77 -9.50 5.84
C LYS A 239 -14.59 -9.65 4.34
N ALA A 240 -15.26 -8.81 3.52
CA ALA A 240 -15.16 -8.84 2.07
C ALA A 240 -13.77 -8.38 1.57
N LYS A 241 -13.18 -7.33 2.16
CA LYS A 241 -11.84 -6.84 1.81
C LYS A 241 -10.74 -7.81 2.26
N SER A 242 -10.87 -8.38 3.46
CA SER A 242 -9.91 -9.32 4.02
C SER A 242 -9.83 -10.63 3.20
N ALA A 243 -10.94 -11.09 2.65
CA ALA A 243 -10.96 -12.29 1.81
C ALA A 243 -10.18 -12.08 0.50
N LYS A 244 -10.31 -10.93 -0.15
CA LYS A 244 -9.56 -10.60 -1.39
C LYS A 244 -8.06 -10.37 -1.14
N ALA A 245 -7.71 -9.60 -0.11
CA ALA A 245 -6.32 -9.32 0.22
C ALA A 245 -5.55 -10.57 0.67
N LYS A 246 -6.22 -11.54 1.27
CA LYS A 246 -5.60 -12.76 1.78
C LYS A 246 -5.12 -13.68 0.65
N GLN A 247 -5.83 -13.75 -0.45
CA GLN A 247 -5.49 -14.63 -1.57
C GLN A 247 -4.24 -14.16 -2.33
N GLU A 248 -4.05 -12.84 -2.49
CA GLU A 248 -2.85 -12.27 -3.13
C GLU A 248 -1.60 -12.34 -2.24
N ASP A 249 -1.77 -12.19 -0.93
CA ASP A 249 -0.67 -12.18 0.05
C ASP A 249 -0.16 -13.61 0.37
N ASP A 250 -0.99 -14.64 0.19
CA ASP A 250 -0.64 -16.02 0.55
C ASP A 250 0.45 -16.60 -0.37
N THR A 251 0.43 -16.30 -1.67
CA THR A 251 1.48 -16.75 -2.62
C THR A 251 2.84 -16.15 -2.29
N PHE A 252 2.87 -14.85 -2.01
CA PHE A 252 4.11 -14.17 -1.62
C PHE A 252 4.64 -14.69 -0.28
N ARG A 253 3.78 -14.90 0.72
CA ARG A 253 4.17 -15.48 2.02
C ARG A 253 4.71 -16.88 1.87
N LEU A 254 4.12 -17.70 1.00
CA LEU A 254 4.59 -19.04 0.71
C LEU A 254 5.98 -18.98 0.07
N MET A 255 6.17 -18.14 -0.94
CA MET A 255 7.48 -17.90 -1.58
C MET A 255 8.55 -17.45 -0.58
N MET A 256 8.21 -16.60 0.41
CA MET A 256 9.14 -16.15 1.44
C MET A 256 9.44 -17.19 2.52
N ARG A 257 8.58 -18.20 2.73
CA ARG A 257 8.78 -19.30 3.68
C ARG A 257 9.50 -20.49 3.08
N THR A 258 9.50 -20.62 1.77
CA THR A 258 10.13 -21.73 1.05
C THR A 258 11.65 -21.58 1.10
N ARG A 259 12.35 -22.66 1.46
CA ARG A 259 13.83 -22.73 1.54
C ARG A 259 14.48 -23.19 0.24
N ASP A 260 13.74 -23.88 -0.60
CA ASP A 260 14.19 -24.41 -1.88
C ASP A 260 14.19 -23.30 -2.95
N PRO A 261 15.38 -22.92 -3.49
CA PRO A 261 15.48 -21.86 -4.49
C PRO A 261 14.76 -22.18 -5.80
N GLU A 262 14.69 -23.44 -6.23
CA GLU A 262 14.01 -23.85 -7.45
C GLU A 262 12.49 -23.67 -7.33
N LEU A 263 11.95 -24.06 -6.19
CA LEU A 263 10.53 -23.86 -5.91
C LEU A 263 10.18 -22.36 -5.79
N VAL A 264 11.09 -21.56 -5.22
CA VAL A 264 10.95 -20.09 -5.18
C VAL A 264 10.92 -19.53 -6.60
N TRP A 265 11.77 -20.05 -7.50
CA TRP A 265 11.79 -19.64 -8.91
C TRP A 265 10.47 -19.92 -9.62
N GLU A 266 9.90 -21.12 -9.47
CA GLU A 266 8.61 -21.47 -10.08
C GLU A 266 7.47 -20.61 -9.53
N MET A 267 7.46 -20.34 -8.22
CA MET A 267 6.49 -19.43 -7.60
C MET A 267 6.65 -18.00 -8.12
N LEU A 268 7.88 -17.52 -8.30
CA LEU A 268 8.18 -16.21 -8.86
C LEU A 268 7.68 -16.11 -10.32
N ARG A 269 7.95 -17.11 -11.14
CA ARG A 269 7.45 -17.17 -12.53
C ARG A 269 5.93 -17.09 -12.57
N SER A 270 5.25 -17.86 -11.73
CA SER A 270 3.79 -17.79 -11.63
C SER A 270 3.30 -16.42 -11.19
N HIS A 271 3.93 -15.83 -10.15
CA HIS A 271 3.54 -14.52 -9.64
C HIS A 271 3.74 -13.41 -10.70
N VAL A 272 4.89 -13.38 -11.38
CA VAL A 272 5.18 -12.42 -12.46
C VAL A 272 4.18 -12.55 -13.61
N ARG A 273 3.86 -13.77 -14.02
CA ARG A 273 2.86 -14.03 -15.05
C ARG A 273 1.48 -13.52 -14.66
N ASP A 274 1.05 -13.79 -13.44
CA ASP A 274 -0.24 -13.37 -12.91
C ASP A 274 -0.32 -11.83 -12.79
N THR A 275 0.77 -11.19 -12.32
CA THR A 275 0.87 -9.72 -12.27
C THR A 275 0.76 -9.13 -13.66
N GLN A 276 1.57 -9.58 -14.62
CA GLN A 276 1.57 -9.04 -15.98
C GLN A 276 0.24 -9.26 -16.70
N SER A 277 -0.40 -10.42 -16.53
CA SER A 277 -1.71 -10.70 -17.11
C SER A 277 -2.80 -9.79 -16.52
N THR A 278 -2.79 -9.58 -15.20
CA THR A 278 -3.72 -8.67 -14.52
C THR A 278 -3.54 -7.23 -15.00
N VAL A 279 -2.29 -6.78 -15.16
CA VAL A 279 -1.98 -5.45 -15.71
C VAL A 279 -2.49 -5.31 -17.14
N CYS A 280 -2.25 -6.28 -18.03
CA CYS A 280 -2.76 -6.24 -19.39
C CYS A 280 -4.29 -6.08 -19.44
N LYS A 281 -5.01 -6.85 -18.64
CA LYS A 281 -6.46 -6.76 -18.53
C LYS A 281 -6.90 -5.38 -18.03
N TYR A 282 -6.27 -4.89 -16.96
CA TYR A 282 -6.55 -3.57 -16.40
C TYR A 282 -6.34 -2.45 -17.43
N ILE A 283 -5.24 -2.50 -18.18
CA ILE A 283 -4.90 -1.49 -19.18
C ILE A 283 -5.92 -1.47 -20.33
N MET A 284 -6.34 -2.65 -20.79
CA MET A 284 -7.39 -2.77 -21.81
C MET A 284 -8.72 -2.16 -21.36
N GLU A 285 -9.13 -2.43 -20.11
CA GLU A 285 -10.35 -1.87 -19.52
C GLU A 285 -10.25 -0.34 -19.40
N GLN A 286 -9.12 0.18 -18.88
CA GLN A 286 -8.94 1.63 -18.70
C GLN A 286 -8.80 2.38 -20.04
N TYR A 287 -8.10 1.80 -21.03
CA TYR A 287 -8.02 2.36 -22.37
C TYR A 287 -9.41 2.55 -22.99
N ASN A 288 -10.24 1.52 -22.96
CA ASN A 288 -11.62 1.60 -23.45
C ASN A 288 -12.47 2.61 -22.67
N ALA A 289 -12.36 2.62 -21.34
CA ALA A 289 -13.10 3.57 -20.50
C ALA A 289 -12.71 5.04 -20.79
N ILE A 290 -11.44 5.32 -21.07
CA ILE A 290 -10.97 6.68 -21.40
C ILE A 290 -11.50 7.11 -22.77
N VAL A 291 -11.39 6.25 -23.79
CA VAL A 291 -11.81 6.58 -25.16
C VAL A 291 -13.34 6.78 -25.20
N GLU A 292 -14.09 5.91 -24.55
CA GLU A 292 -15.54 6.04 -24.45
C GLU A 292 -15.98 7.27 -23.64
N ALA A 293 -15.29 7.56 -22.54
CA ALA A 293 -15.58 8.75 -21.74
C ALA A 293 -15.24 10.06 -22.47
N PHE A 294 -14.27 10.04 -23.38
CA PHE A 294 -13.98 11.19 -24.26
C PHE A 294 -15.09 11.40 -25.28
N ALA A 295 -15.53 10.35 -25.98
CA ALA A 295 -16.62 10.41 -26.94
C ALA A 295 -17.96 10.86 -26.30
N THR A 296 -18.26 10.34 -25.10
CA THR A 296 -19.48 10.67 -24.35
C THR A 296 -19.39 11.89 -23.44
N GLN A 297 -18.25 12.58 -23.40
CA GLN A 297 -17.97 13.74 -22.52
C GLN A 297 -18.23 13.45 -21.03
N ASN A 298 -17.92 12.23 -20.57
CA ASN A 298 -18.22 11.78 -19.21
C ASN A 298 -17.08 12.12 -18.22
N VAL A 299 -17.15 13.29 -17.61
CA VAL A 299 -16.19 13.78 -16.59
C VAL A 299 -16.05 12.81 -15.41
N ARG A 300 -17.16 12.19 -14.96
CA ARG A 300 -17.12 11.28 -13.79
C ARG A 300 -16.30 10.03 -14.08
N ALA A 301 -16.45 9.45 -15.27
CA ALA A 301 -15.68 8.28 -15.70
C ALA A 301 -14.17 8.62 -15.78
N LEU A 302 -13.80 9.79 -16.37
CA LEU A 302 -12.41 10.23 -16.45
C LEU A 302 -11.77 10.45 -15.07
N ARG A 303 -12.50 11.04 -14.12
CA ARG A 303 -12.03 11.20 -12.72
C ARG A 303 -11.87 9.85 -12.02
N GLN A 304 -12.75 8.90 -12.29
CA GLN A 304 -12.67 7.56 -11.75
C GLN A 304 -11.44 6.81 -12.29
N SER A 305 -11.18 6.88 -13.60
CA SER A 305 -9.99 6.32 -14.25
C SER A 305 -8.70 6.93 -13.67
N GLN A 306 -8.65 8.25 -13.46
CA GLN A 306 -7.51 8.92 -12.82
C GLN A 306 -7.22 8.38 -11.41
N LYS A 307 -8.27 8.18 -10.62
CA LYS A 307 -8.15 7.63 -9.26
C LYS A 307 -7.72 6.16 -9.27
N SER A 308 -8.25 5.37 -10.22
CA SER A 308 -7.88 3.96 -10.43
C SER A 308 -6.40 3.83 -10.77
N MET A 309 -5.88 4.61 -11.73
CA MET A 309 -4.48 4.58 -12.13
C MET A 309 -3.49 4.93 -11.01
N ARG A 310 -3.87 5.83 -10.09
CA ARG A 310 -3.03 6.13 -8.91
C ARG A 310 -2.89 4.91 -8.00
N ARG A 311 -4.00 4.19 -7.78
CA ARG A 311 -4.01 2.96 -6.97
C ARG A 311 -3.20 1.85 -7.63
N GLU A 312 -3.34 1.72 -8.95
CA GLU A 312 -2.61 0.72 -9.72
C GLU A 312 -1.10 0.95 -9.66
N LEU A 313 -0.62 2.19 -9.78
CA LEU A 313 0.79 2.50 -9.61
C LEU A 313 1.33 2.14 -8.22
N ASP A 314 0.53 2.27 -7.17
CA ASP A 314 0.95 1.89 -5.83
C ASP A 314 0.96 0.36 -5.66
N LEU A 315 0.03 -0.37 -6.29
CA LEU A 315 0.04 -1.84 -6.36
C LEU A 315 1.26 -2.35 -7.14
N LEU A 316 1.56 -1.77 -8.30
CA LEU A 316 2.73 -2.14 -9.11
C LEU A 316 4.06 -1.93 -8.36
N LYS A 317 4.15 -0.89 -7.52
CA LYS A 317 5.33 -0.71 -6.65
C LYS A 317 5.44 -1.83 -5.60
N LYS A 318 4.31 -2.28 -5.05
CA LYS A 318 4.26 -3.40 -4.11
C LYS A 318 4.71 -4.69 -4.81
N TYR A 319 4.10 -5.04 -5.94
CA TYR A 319 4.44 -6.24 -6.70
C TYR A 319 5.92 -6.25 -7.14
N ARG A 320 6.40 -5.16 -7.72
CA ARG A 320 7.82 -5.02 -8.08
C ARG A 320 8.75 -5.39 -6.93
N ARG A 321 8.43 -4.91 -5.72
CA ARG A 321 9.25 -5.19 -4.55
C ARG A 321 9.18 -6.66 -4.14
N GLN A 322 7.99 -7.25 -4.13
CA GLN A 322 7.76 -8.65 -3.81
C GLN A 322 8.49 -9.56 -4.79
N GLU A 323 8.40 -9.27 -6.07
CA GLU A 323 9.06 -10.02 -7.14
C GLU A 323 10.59 -9.88 -7.10
N MET A 324 11.12 -8.69 -6.78
CA MET A 324 12.56 -8.50 -6.57
C MET A 324 13.10 -9.32 -5.39
N LEU A 325 12.34 -9.45 -4.31
CA LEU A 325 12.70 -10.30 -3.18
C LEU A 325 12.68 -11.79 -3.57
N GLY A 326 11.70 -12.20 -4.37
CA GLY A 326 11.64 -13.54 -4.96
C GLY A 326 12.86 -13.84 -5.84
N LEU A 327 13.24 -12.91 -6.72
CA LEU A 327 14.39 -13.05 -7.61
C LEU A 327 15.71 -13.21 -6.84
N ARG A 328 15.89 -12.49 -5.74
CA ARG A 328 17.09 -12.62 -4.88
C ARG A 328 17.20 -13.98 -4.18
N ARG A 329 16.09 -14.70 -4.02
CA ARG A 329 16.03 -16.02 -3.40
C ARG A 329 16.01 -17.19 -4.40
N SER A 330 15.88 -16.89 -5.67
CA SER A 330 15.94 -17.87 -6.77
C SER A 330 17.37 -18.34 -7.03
N PRO A 331 17.59 -19.44 -7.75
CA PRO A 331 18.91 -19.88 -8.15
C PRO A 331 19.69 -18.76 -8.84
N MET A 332 20.95 -18.57 -8.46
CA MET A 332 21.75 -17.40 -8.84
C MET A 332 22.01 -17.34 -10.36
N ASP A 333 22.22 -18.46 -10.99
CA ASP A 333 22.40 -18.61 -12.44
C ASP A 333 21.16 -18.15 -13.21
N LEU A 334 19.99 -18.67 -12.85
CA LEU A 334 18.70 -18.28 -13.46
C LEU A 334 18.35 -16.81 -13.18
N ALA A 335 18.60 -16.35 -11.95
CA ALA A 335 18.35 -14.98 -11.57
C ALA A 335 19.21 -14.00 -12.39
N ILE A 336 20.49 -14.30 -12.64
CA ILE A 336 21.40 -13.48 -13.45
C ILE A 336 20.98 -13.53 -14.92
N GLU A 337 20.73 -14.72 -15.47
CA GLU A 337 20.35 -14.90 -16.88
C GLU A 337 19.06 -14.15 -17.23
N ARG A 338 18.06 -14.19 -16.34
CA ARG A 338 16.73 -13.61 -16.59
C ARG A 338 16.54 -12.19 -16.05
N ASN A 339 17.54 -11.64 -15.36
CA ASN A 339 17.47 -10.33 -14.71
C ASN A 339 17.03 -9.20 -15.66
N THR A 340 17.61 -9.14 -16.85
CA THR A 340 17.29 -8.10 -17.82
C THR A 340 15.82 -8.15 -18.25
N TRP A 341 15.32 -9.34 -18.55
CA TRP A 341 13.94 -9.53 -19.00
C TRP A 341 12.94 -9.32 -17.88
N PHE A 342 13.28 -9.69 -16.66
CA PHE A 342 12.53 -9.36 -15.47
C PHE A 342 12.34 -7.83 -15.32
N HIS A 343 13.43 -7.08 -15.39
CA HIS A 343 13.36 -5.62 -15.26
C HIS A 343 12.64 -4.95 -16.44
N VAL A 344 12.80 -5.44 -17.66
CA VAL A 344 12.05 -4.94 -18.82
C VAL A 344 10.55 -5.18 -18.66
N GLY A 345 10.14 -6.36 -18.16
CA GLY A 345 8.74 -6.69 -17.89
C GLY A 345 8.11 -5.73 -16.88
N ILE A 346 8.71 -5.61 -15.68
CA ILE A 346 8.23 -4.71 -14.62
C ILE A 346 8.18 -3.24 -15.06
N ASN A 347 9.20 -2.79 -15.80
CA ASN A 347 9.21 -1.43 -16.29
C ASN A 347 8.10 -1.21 -17.34
N SER A 348 7.81 -2.22 -18.18
CA SER A 348 6.70 -2.15 -19.14
C SER A 348 5.35 -2.03 -18.44
N ASP A 349 5.12 -2.75 -17.34
CA ASP A 349 3.90 -2.63 -16.54
C ASP A 349 3.69 -1.21 -16.01
N GLN A 350 4.74 -0.57 -15.51
CA GLN A 350 4.67 0.83 -15.07
C GLN A 350 4.47 1.80 -16.25
N GLN A 351 5.14 1.56 -17.38
CA GLN A 351 5.04 2.40 -18.57
C GLN A 351 3.62 2.39 -19.16
N TYR A 352 2.92 1.28 -19.11
CA TYR A 352 1.51 1.22 -19.48
C TYR A 352 0.66 2.23 -18.73
N VAL A 353 0.75 2.25 -17.41
CA VAL A 353 -0.05 3.18 -16.58
C VAL A 353 0.37 4.63 -16.84
N TYR A 354 1.67 4.90 -17.04
CA TYR A 354 2.13 6.24 -17.40
C TYR A 354 1.63 6.68 -18.78
N THR A 355 1.58 5.79 -19.77
CA THR A 355 1.04 6.06 -21.10
C THR A 355 -0.45 6.41 -21.02
N LEU A 356 -1.25 5.61 -20.30
CA LEU A 356 -2.66 5.94 -20.08
C LEU A 356 -2.86 7.26 -19.31
N ARG A 357 -1.97 7.61 -18.38
CA ARG A 357 -2.05 8.90 -17.69
C ARG A 357 -1.76 10.08 -18.62
N ARG A 358 -0.81 9.95 -19.54
CA ARG A 358 -0.53 10.98 -20.56
C ARG A 358 -1.67 11.10 -21.54
N MET A 359 -2.33 9.99 -21.89
CA MET A 359 -3.56 10.00 -22.69
C MET A 359 -4.71 10.68 -21.97
N LEU A 360 -4.94 10.32 -20.71
CA LEU A 360 -6.06 10.81 -19.90
C LEU A 360 -5.96 12.31 -19.57
N ALA A 361 -4.77 12.82 -19.30
CA ALA A 361 -4.61 14.19 -18.77
C ALA A 361 -5.17 15.27 -19.71
N PRO A 362 -4.80 15.33 -21.00
CA PRO A 362 -5.36 16.31 -21.95
C PRO A 362 -6.85 16.07 -22.22
N ILE A 363 -7.30 14.82 -22.34
CA ILE A 363 -8.70 14.45 -22.52
C ILE A 363 -9.55 14.97 -21.35
N LYS A 364 -9.10 14.72 -20.13
CA LYS A 364 -9.79 15.15 -18.92
C LYS A 364 -9.87 16.67 -18.83
N GLU A 365 -8.77 17.38 -19.11
CA GLU A 365 -8.72 18.83 -19.10
C GLU A 365 -9.68 19.42 -20.15
N HIS A 366 -9.72 18.83 -21.34
CA HIS A 366 -10.62 19.20 -22.42
C HIS A 366 -12.10 19.07 -22.02
N VAL A 367 -12.46 17.94 -21.42
CA VAL A 367 -13.85 17.65 -21.00
C VAL A 367 -14.24 18.45 -19.75
N ASP A 368 -13.33 18.61 -18.77
CA ASP A 368 -13.56 19.43 -17.57
C ASP A 368 -13.81 20.91 -17.92
N ASN A 369 -13.15 21.44 -18.96
CA ASN A 369 -13.32 22.81 -19.45
C ASN A 369 -14.50 22.99 -20.45
N ASN A 370 -15.26 21.91 -20.69
CA ASN A 370 -16.41 21.90 -21.58
C ASN A 370 -16.08 22.44 -23.01
N PHE A 371 -14.93 22.05 -23.53
CA PHE A 371 -14.55 22.37 -24.90
C PHE A 371 -15.35 21.55 -25.91
N ASN A 372 -15.26 21.88 -27.20
CA ASN A 372 -16.03 21.21 -28.25
C ASN A 372 -15.86 19.68 -28.22
N PRO A 373 -16.94 18.91 -28.31
CA PRO A 373 -16.88 17.45 -28.31
C PRO A 373 -16.06 16.93 -29.50
N LEU A 374 -15.57 15.68 -29.39
CA LEU A 374 -14.87 15.01 -30.46
C LEU A 374 -15.76 14.91 -31.72
N PRO A 375 -15.32 15.39 -32.89
CA PRO A 375 -16.10 15.29 -34.13
C PRO A 375 -16.38 13.82 -34.48
N LYS A 376 -17.60 13.50 -34.94
CA LYS A 376 -17.97 12.15 -35.36
C LYS A 376 -17.05 11.57 -36.44
N ALA A 377 -16.49 12.44 -37.30
CA ALA A 377 -15.51 12.02 -38.30
C ALA A 377 -14.26 11.40 -37.66
N TYR A 378 -13.76 11.97 -36.56
CA TYR A 378 -12.60 11.45 -35.83
C TYR A 378 -12.92 10.15 -35.04
N GLU A 379 -14.13 10.06 -34.50
CA GLU A 379 -14.61 8.80 -33.90
C GLU A 379 -14.64 7.65 -34.95
N THR A 380 -15.21 7.92 -36.12
CA THR A 380 -15.31 6.91 -37.20
C THR A 380 -13.93 6.51 -37.72
N GLU A 381 -13.00 7.44 -37.84
CA GLU A 381 -11.62 7.21 -38.26
C GLU A 381 -10.84 6.39 -37.23
N TYR A 382 -11.08 6.61 -35.95
CA TYR A 382 -10.37 5.96 -34.86
C TYR A 382 -10.91 4.57 -34.48
N GLU A 383 -12.19 4.30 -34.70
CA GLU A 383 -12.84 3.05 -34.27
C GLU A 383 -12.21 1.77 -34.84
N PRO A 384 -11.78 1.68 -36.13
CA PRO A 384 -11.05 0.52 -36.65
C PRO A 384 -9.73 0.27 -35.93
N ILE A 385 -9.00 1.36 -35.62
CA ILE A 385 -7.73 1.30 -34.87
C ILE A 385 -7.99 0.82 -33.45
N ARG A 386 -9.01 1.35 -32.78
CA ARG A 386 -9.41 0.95 -31.43
C ARG A 386 -9.70 -0.55 -31.36
N ARG A 387 -10.41 -1.10 -32.34
CA ARG A 387 -10.71 -2.55 -32.40
C ARG A 387 -9.44 -3.37 -32.54
N ARG A 388 -8.55 -3.03 -33.45
CA ARG A 388 -7.27 -3.72 -33.61
C ARG A 388 -6.39 -3.66 -32.38
N VAL A 389 -6.32 -2.51 -31.72
CA VAL A 389 -5.59 -2.35 -30.44
C VAL A 389 -6.16 -3.28 -29.38
N ASN A 390 -7.50 -3.37 -29.26
CA ASN A 390 -8.14 -4.29 -28.32
C ASN A 390 -7.86 -5.76 -28.62
N GLU A 391 -7.90 -6.16 -29.88
CA GLU A 391 -7.56 -7.53 -30.32
C GLU A 391 -6.11 -7.88 -30.00
N LEU A 392 -5.18 -6.95 -30.25
CA LEU A 392 -3.77 -7.11 -29.92
C LEU A 392 -3.51 -7.20 -28.43
N MET A 393 -4.17 -6.35 -27.63
CA MET A 393 -4.06 -6.40 -26.17
C MET A 393 -4.66 -7.70 -25.63
N ARG A 394 -5.78 -8.17 -26.20
CA ARG A 394 -6.38 -9.44 -25.82
C ARG A 394 -5.49 -10.62 -26.16
N ALA A 395 -4.92 -10.66 -27.37
CA ALA A 395 -3.97 -11.68 -27.77
C ALA A 395 -2.70 -11.71 -26.89
N THR A 396 -2.23 -10.52 -26.49
CA THR A 396 -1.11 -10.38 -25.55
C THR A 396 -1.47 -10.92 -24.17
N TYR A 397 -2.65 -10.56 -23.65
CA TYR A 397 -3.17 -11.08 -22.38
C TYR A 397 -3.28 -12.61 -22.41
N GLU A 398 -3.86 -13.18 -23.45
CA GLU A 398 -4.03 -14.63 -23.60
C GLU A 398 -2.67 -15.36 -23.61
N GLN A 399 -1.69 -14.84 -24.35
CA GLN A 399 -0.34 -15.43 -24.40
C GLN A 399 0.38 -15.36 -23.05
N ILE A 400 0.28 -14.24 -22.36
CA ILE A 400 0.93 -14.08 -21.05
C ILE A 400 0.22 -14.94 -20.00
N SER A 401 -1.11 -14.93 -19.94
CA SER A 401 -1.89 -15.66 -18.92
C SER A 401 -1.76 -17.18 -19.06
N THR A 402 -1.72 -17.69 -20.28
CA THR A 402 -1.54 -19.13 -20.55
C THR A 402 -0.08 -19.58 -20.53
N GLY A 403 0.86 -18.64 -20.69
CA GLY A 403 2.28 -18.96 -20.86
C GLY A 403 2.61 -19.59 -22.24
N GLN A 404 1.66 -19.56 -23.19
CA GLN A 404 1.81 -20.12 -24.53
C GLN A 404 2.11 -19.02 -25.55
N TYR A 405 3.33 -18.99 -26.06
CA TYR A 405 3.82 -17.94 -26.96
C TYR A 405 3.89 -18.39 -28.43
N ALA A 406 3.06 -19.33 -28.87
CA ALA A 406 3.07 -19.85 -30.25
C ALA A 406 2.86 -18.72 -31.29
N ASN A 407 1.92 -17.81 -31.02
CA ASN A 407 1.56 -16.71 -31.92
C ASN A 407 2.35 -15.43 -31.70
N TYR A 408 3.41 -15.48 -30.89
CA TYR A 408 4.21 -14.32 -30.50
C TYR A 408 4.67 -13.46 -31.68
N ARG A 409 5.26 -14.09 -32.72
CA ARG A 409 5.76 -13.37 -33.91
C ARG A 409 4.65 -12.69 -34.71
N ALA A 410 3.51 -13.38 -34.87
CA ALA A 410 2.35 -12.82 -35.55
C ALA A 410 1.77 -11.59 -34.79
N THR A 411 1.62 -11.70 -33.48
CA THR A 411 1.14 -10.58 -32.66
C THR A 411 2.08 -9.36 -32.71
N LEU A 412 3.40 -9.57 -32.75
CA LEU A 412 4.36 -8.47 -32.90
C LEU A 412 4.29 -7.82 -34.29
N ALA A 413 4.18 -8.62 -35.35
CA ALA A 413 4.07 -8.10 -36.72
C ALA A 413 2.77 -7.31 -36.92
N GLU A 414 1.66 -7.81 -36.39
CA GLU A 414 0.36 -7.11 -36.42
C GLU A 414 0.40 -5.80 -35.61
N ALA A 415 1.09 -5.79 -34.47
CA ALA A 415 1.29 -4.57 -33.68
C ALA A 415 2.14 -3.53 -34.44
N ASP A 416 3.14 -3.95 -35.22
CA ASP A 416 3.92 -3.05 -36.09
C ASP A 416 3.05 -2.47 -37.18
N GLY A 417 2.24 -3.29 -37.88
CA GLY A 417 1.29 -2.81 -38.89
C GLY A 417 0.29 -1.81 -38.32
N CYS A 418 -0.26 -2.06 -37.14
CA CYS A 418 -1.17 -1.13 -36.46
C CYS A 418 -0.47 0.21 -36.09
N LYS A 419 0.82 0.19 -35.73
CA LYS A 419 1.61 1.41 -35.48
C LYS A 419 1.86 2.22 -36.74
N ASP A 420 2.04 1.54 -37.89
CA ASP A 420 2.23 2.21 -39.19
C ASP A 420 0.94 2.90 -39.62
N ASP A 421 -0.22 2.25 -39.45
CA ASP A 421 -1.52 2.85 -39.71
C ASP A 421 -1.78 4.06 -38.81
N LEU A 422 -1.47 3.96 -37.51
CA LEU A 422 -1.53 5.11 -36.57
C LEU A 422 -0.63 6.26 -37.01
N SER A 423 0.56 5.97 -37.54
CA SER A 423 1.49 6.98 -38.04
C SER A 423 0.92 7.68 -39.29
N LEU A 424 0.24 6.94 -40.16
CA LEU A 424 -0.43 7.48 -41.34
C LEU A 424 -1.58 8.42 -40.93
N VAL A 425 -2.50 7.94 -40.09
CA VAL A 425 -3.64 8.75 -39.60
C VAL A 425 -3.15 10.00 -38.88
N ARG A 426 -2.09 9.90 -38.09
CA ARG A 426 -1.49 11.06 -37.42
C ARG A 426 -0.95 12.07 -38.42
N LYS A 427 -0.27 11.62 -39.46
CA LYS A 427 0.25 12.49 -40.53
C LYS A 427 -0.88 13.18 -41.30
N GLU A 428 -1.92 12.45 -41.64
CA GLU A 428 -3.11 13.00 -42.30
C GLU A 428 -3.83 14.04 -41.41
N HIS A 429 -3.95 13.75 -40.12
CA HIS A 429 -4.53 14.69 -39.16
C HIS A 429 -3.72 15.98 -39.05
N LEU A 430 -2.38 15.91 -38.96
CA LEU A 430 -1.50 17.07 -38.97
C LEU A 430 -1.67 17.89 -40.26
N ASN A 431 -1.77 17.25 -41.42
CA ASN A 431 -2.02 17.94 -42.69
C ASN A 431 -3.40 18.65 -42.72
N ARG A 432 -4.41 18.03 -42.09
CA ARG A 432 -5.74 18.67 -41.92
C ARG A 432 -5.66 19.92 -41.03
N MET A 433 -4.96 19.83 -39.90
CA MET A 433 -4.74 20.95 -39.00
C MET A 433 -4.03 22.13 -39.70
N GLN A 434 -3.01 21.86 -40.53
CA GLN A 434 -2.28 22.88 -41.27
C GLN A 434 -3.13 23.59 -42.30
N LYS A 435 -4.09 22.88 -42.93
CA LYS A 435 -5.00 23.43 -43.94
C LYS A 435 -6.18 24.18 -43.35
N SER A 436 -6.56 23.89 -42.13
CA SER A 436 -7.68 24.48 -41.41
C SER A 436 -7.24 25.77 -40.72
N HIS A 437 -7.51 26.92 -41.33
CA HIS A 437 -7.18 28.25 -40.79
C HIS A 437 -8.12 28.73 -39.66
N GLY A 438 -8.96 27.86 -39.09
CA GLY A 438 -9.96 28.22 -38.09
C GLY A 438 -9.55 27.89 -36.67
N THR A 439 -9.47 28.88 -35.81
CA THR A 439 -9.09 28.81 -34.38
C THR A 439 -10.02 27.98 -33.50
N LYS A 440 -11.25 27.64 -33.95
CA LYS A 440 -12.30 27.07 -33.12
C LYS A 440 -12.12 25.56 -32.79
N MET A 441 -11.34 24.80 -33.53
CA MET A 441 -11.15 23.37 -33.33
C MET A 441 -9.76 22.94 -32.88
N ILE A 442 -8.81 23.85 -32.79
CA ILE A 442 -7.40 23.55 -32.46
C ILE A 442 -7.27 22.75 -31.18
N GLN A 443 -8.09 23.01 -30.17
CA GLN A 443 -7.98 22.33 -28.88
C GLN A 443 -8.38 20.84 -28.98
N VAL A 444 -9.48 20.51 -29.67
CA VAL A 444 -9.89 19.12 -29.87
C VAL A 444 -8.94 18.38 -30.81
N ASP A 445 -8.40 19.07 -31.81
CA ASP A 445 -7.43 18.52 -32.75
C ASP A 445 -6.13 18.11 -32.04
N LEU A 446 -5.62 18.92 -31.10
CA LEU A 446 -4.46 18.61 -30.28
C LEU A 446 -4.70 17.43 -29.34
N VAL A 447 -5.90 17.35 -28.75
CA VAL A 447 -6.25 16.22 -27.88
C VAL A 447 -6.37 14.92 -28.68
N TYR A 448 -6.96 14.98 -29.90
CA TYR A 448 -7.02 13.84 -30.79
C TYR A 448 -5.61 13.39 -31.26
N LEU A 449 -4.73 14.34 -31.57
CA LEU A 449 -3.33 14.05 -31.91
C LEU A 449 -2.61 13.35 -30.74
N ASN A 450 -2.82 13.81 -29.51
CA ASN A 450 -2.29 13.18 -28.33
C ASN A 450 -2.85 11.73 -28.14
N LEU A 451 -4.14 11.53 -28.37
CA LEU A 451 -4.76 10.21 -28.34
C LEU A 451 -4.08 9.23 -29.30
N LEU A 452 -3.86 9.64 -30.57
CA LEU A 452 -3.17 8.84 -31.58
C LEU A 452 -1.73 8.50 -31.16
N GLN A 453 -1.00 9.49 -30.66
CA GLN A 453 0.39 9.33 -30.21
C GLN A 453 0.51 8.38 -29.01
N GLU A 454 -0.32 8.57 -27.99
CA GLU A 454 -0.26 7.71 -26.80
C GLU A 454 -0.79 6.29 -27.07
N THR A 455 -1.69 6.11 -28.05
CA THR A 455 -2.10 4.78 -28.54
C THR A 455 -0.92 4.07 -29.25
N GLN A 456 -0.15 4.77 -30.06
CA GLN A 456 1.06 4.23 -30.67
C GLN A 456 2.12 3.84 -29.62
N GLN A 457 2.26 4.65 -28.57
CA GLN A 457 3.16 4.36 -27.46
C GLN A 457 2.67 3.14 -26.65
N LEU A 458 1.36 2.99 -26.46
CA LEU A 458 0.73 1.85 -25.80
C LEU A 458 1.09 0.53 -26.50
N LEU A 459 0.99 0.49 -27.84
CA LEU A 459 1.41 -0.66 -28.64
C LEU A 459 2.92 -0.94 -28.52
N SER A 460 3.74 0.10 -28.43
CA SER A 460 5.19 -0.07 -28.24
C SER A 460 5.51 -0.72 -26.89
N VAL A 461 4.85 -0.28 -25.82
CA VAL A 461 4.98 -0.88 -24.48
C VAL A 461 4.50 -2.33 -24.48
N MET A 462 3.37 -2.62 -25.15
CA MET A 462 2.82 -3.97 -25.28
C MET A 462 3.85 -4.93 -25.93
N ARG A 463 4.51 -4.50 -26.99
CA ARG A 463 5.56 -5.28 -27.63
C ARG A 463 6.73 -5.58 -26.71
N HIS A 464 7.17 -4.59 -25.94
CA HIS A 464 8.25 -4.77 -24.95
C HIS A 464 7.86 -5.75 -23.86
N GLN A 465 6.63 -5.62 -23.33
CA GLN A 465 6.12 -6.54 -22.31
C GLN A 465 6.00 -7.97 -22.83
N LEU A 466 5.42 -8.17 -24.01
CA LEU A 466 5.27 -9.51 -24.59
C LEU A 466 6.62 -10.17 -24.85
N ARG A 467 7.63 -9.39 -25.32
CA ARG A 467 9.01 -9.89 -25.47
C ARG A 467 9.63 -10.28 -24.13
N ALA A 468 9.48 -9.42 -23.14
CA ALA A 468 10.03 -9.66 -21.81
C ALA A 468 9.37 -10.87 -21.16
N ALA A 469 8.03 -10.98 -21.23
CA ALA A 469 7.28 -12.10 -20.68
C ALA A 469 7.74 -13.43 -21.31
N LYS A 470 7.82 -13.50 -22.64
CA LYS A 470 8.30 -14.71 -23.32
C LYS A 470 9.72 -15.08 -22.86
N LYS A 471 10.65 -14.13 -22.93
CA LYS A 471 12.07 -14.36 -22.58
C LYS A 471 12.28 -14.72 -21.11
N PHE A 472 11.48 -14.17 -20.21
CA PHE A 472 11.52 -14.51 -18.80
C PHE A 472 10.99 -15.92 -18.53
N MET A 473 10.00 -16.39 -19.30
CA MET A 473 9.38 -17.71 -19.15
C MET A 473 10.08 -18.83 -19.94
N GLU A 474 10.99 -18.54 -20.88
CA GLU A 474 11.76 -19.56 -21.60
C GLU A 474 12.55 -20.42 -20.59
N GLU A 475 12.60 -21.73 -20.84
CA GLU A 475 13.45 -22.64 -20.05
C GLU A 475 14.92 -22.35 -20.35
N GLY A 476 15.79 -22.38 -19.31
CA GLY A 476 17.22 -22.11 -19.46
C GLY A 476 17.88 -23.12 -20.40
N GLN A 477 18.74 -22.66 -21.28
CA GLN A 477 19.49 -23.53 -22.22
C GLN A 477 20.40 -24.54 -21.51
N GLY A 478 20.60 -24.41 -20.16
CA GLY A 478 21.47 -25.30 -19.38
C GLY A 478 20.88 -26.67 -19.03
N GLN A 479 19.56 -26.86 -19.13
CA GLN A 479 18.93 -28.17 -18.81
C GLN A 479 18.89 -29.16 -19.97
N LEU A 480 19.11 -28.73 -21.21
CA LEU A 480 19.12 -29.62 -22.37
C LEU A 480 20.43 -30.39 -22.56
N GLN A 481 21.51 -29.99 -21.87
CA GLN A 481 22.81 -30.72 -21.96
C GLN A 481 22.99 -31.80 -20.88
N SER A 482 22.18 -31.84 -19.84
CA SER A 482 22.29 -32.85 -18.76
C SER A 482 21.35 -34.05 -18.92
N LEU A 483 20.55 -34.11 -19.99
CA LEU A 483 19.69 -35.27 -20.33
C LEU A 483 20.20 -36.08 -21.54
N GLY A 484 21.42 -35.82 -21.97
CA GLY A 484 22.04 -36.47 -23.12
C GLY A 484 23.39 -37.15 -22.84
N ASP A 485 23.78 -37.36 -21.55
CA ASP A 485 24.92 -38.18 -21.14
C ASP A 485 24.48 -39.37 -20.27
#